data_c2bb9d37b7f27a6b1300d3951b423e3a
#
_entry.id   c2bb9d37b7f27a6b1300d3951b423e3a
#
_cell.length_a   1.000
_cell.length_b   1.000
_cell.length_c   1.000
_cell.angle_alpha   90.00
_cell.angle_beta   90.00
_cell.angle_gamma   90.00
#
_symmetry.space_group_name_H-M   'P 1'
#
loop_
_entity.id
_entity.type
_entity.pdbx_description
1 polymer ?
#
loop_
_entity_poly.entity_id
_entity_poly.type
_entity_poly.pdbx_seq_one_letter_code
_entity_poly.pdbx_strand_id
1 'polypeptide(L)'
;MVSHMTEAMNRYREGKGEKPGRVYRPHISDILKFCRRGDGGRQAEEVEGALDRLKGTTIKNVRERPSPNGQRIMREVEAEGLISSYKVVSRTDNGKIAAVEIEAPRWLHQEITEGKRPEVLTVHPDYFLIEPGIGRFIYRQARRAAGKNQAVWAFQTLYERSGSAGTLKKFTFTLRKLIEINDLPEYHLEEDQGQNGPLLVMTNRTWLTTDGGS
;
A
#
# COMPACT_ATOMS: atom_id res chain seq x y z
N MET A 1 -1.05 -0.94 10.84
CA MET A 1 -0.56 0.37 11.28
C MET A 1 -1.12 1.50 10.42
N VAL A 2 -0.74 1.66 9.15
CA VAL A 2 -1.19 2.78 8.29
C VAL A 2 -2.72 2.91 8.28
N SER A 3 -3.44 1.85 7.95
CA SER A 3 -4.92 1.85 7.93
C SER A 3 -5.52 2.28 9.26
N HIS A 4 -4.98 1.76 10.37
CA HIS A 4 -5.44 2.12 11.71
C HIS A 4 -5.22 3.62 12.02
N MET A 5 -4.04 4.15 11.70
CA MET A 5 -3.74 5.58 11.90
C MET A 5 -4.64 6.46 11.01
N THR A 6 -4.87 6.05 9.76
CA THR A 6 -5.74 6.80 8.83
C THR A 6 -7.19 6.81 9.34
N GLU A 7 -7.70 5.68 9.81
CA GLU A 7 -9.04 5.60 10.39
C GLU A 7 -9.16 6.44 11.66
N ALA A 8 -8.19 6.35 12.56
CA ALA A 8 -8.17 7.17 13.78
C ALA A 8 -8.11 8.67 13.46
N MET A 9 -7.33 9.07 12.43
CA MET A 9 -7.28 10.47 12.00
C MET A 9 -8.58 10.94 11.35
N ASN A 10 -9.26 10.08 10.58
CA ASN A 10 -10.59 10.43 10.04
C ASN A 10 -11.61 10.64 11.16
N ARG A 11 -11.64 9.75 12.15
CA ARG A 11 -12.49 9.90 13.34
C ARG A 11 -12.19 11.20 14.11
N TYR A 12 -10.90 11.53 14.29
CA TYR A 12 -10.49 12.78 14.91
C TYR A 12 -11.01 14.01 14.14
N ARG A 13 -10.91 14.01 12.79
CA ARG A 13 -11.43 15.09 11.94
C ARG A 13 -12.95 15.22 12.00
N GLU A 14 -13.66 14.15 12.30
CA GLU A 14 -15.10 14.13 12.55
C GLU A 14 -15.47 14.53 13.99
N GLY A 15 -14.51 14.93 14.81
CA GLY A 15 -14.73 15.25 16.24
C GLY A 15 -14.94 14.00 17.13
N LYS A 16 -14.57 12.80 16.64
CA LYS A 16 -14.75 11.53 17.33
C LYS A 16 -13.40 10.93 17.71
N GLY A 17 -12.95 11.14 18.93
CA GLY A 17 -11.70 10.58 19.45
C GLY A 17 -10.51 11.53 19.40
N GLU A 18 -9.32 11.01 19.68
CA GLU A 18 -8.09 11.78 19.76
C GLU A 18 -7.26 11.67 18.48
N LYS A 19 -6.38 12.68 18.27
CA LYS A 19 -5.39 12.64 17.20
C LYS A 19 -4.46 11.42 17.39
N PRO A 20 -4.29 10.55 16.37
CA PRO A 20 -3.48 9.34 16.53
C PRO A 20 -2.02 9.68 16.83
N GLY A 21 -1.44 8.99 17.80
CA GLY A 21 -0.02 9.00 18.07
C GLY A 21 0.76 8.13 17.07
N ARG A 22 2.09 8.07 17.24
CA ARG A 22 2.99 7.26 16.38
C ARG A 22 3.01 5.79 16.76
N VAL A 23 2.55 5.43 17.95
CA VAL A 23 2.64 4.08 18.49
C VAL A 23 1.36 3.30 18.25
N TYR A 24 1.52 2.11 17.65
CA TYR A 24 0.46 1.16 17.39
C TYR A 24 0.75 -0.15 18.13
N ARG A 25 -0.23 -0.64 18.90
CA ARG A 25 -0.12 -1.84 19.76
C ARG A 25 -1.09 -2.93 19.34
N PRO A 26 -0.84 -3.63 18.24
CA PRO A 26 -1.71 -4.72 17.80
C PRO A 26 -1.43 -6.01 18.55
N HIS A 27 -2.45 -6.85 18.67
CA HIS A 27 -2.26 -8.27 18.88
C HIS A 27 -1.77 -8.92 17.57
N ILE A 28 -0.92 -9.95 17.66
CA ILE A 28 -0.40 -10.64 16.45
C ILE A 28 -1.54 -11.24 15.64
N SER A 29 -2.56 -11.80 16.31
CA SER A 29 -3.74 -12.34 15.63
C SER A 29 -4.47 -11.29 14.78
N ASP A 30 -4.46 -10.02 15.19
CA ASP A 30 -5.11 -8.94 14.42
C ASP A 30 -4.31 -8.61 13.17
N ILE A 31 -2.97 -8.61 13.26
CA ILE A 31 -2.09 -8.46 12.10
C ILE A 31 -2.33 -9.61 11.11
N LEU A 32 -2.34 -10.85 11.60
CA LEU A 32 -2.51 -12.03 10.75
C LEU A 32 -3.89 -12.05 10.09
N LYS A 33 -4.96 -11.76 10.84
CA LYS A 33 -6.32 -11.62 10.29
C LYS A 33 -6.40 -10.53 9.21
N PHE A 34 -5.81 -9.36 9.49
CA PHE A 34 -5.77 -8.27 8.51
C PHE A 34 -5.04 -8.67 7.22
N CYS A 35 -3.96 -9.43 7.34
CA CYS A 35 -3.20 -9.95 6.20
C CYS A 35 -3.79 -11.23 5.59
N ARG A 36 -4.97 -11.68 6.03
CA ARG A 36 -5.61 -12.92 5.59
C ARG A 36 -4.70 -14.14 5.74
N ARG A 37 -3.93 -14.19 6.83
CA ARG A 37 -3.04 -15.31 7.20
C ARG A 37 -3.65 -16.12 8.32
N GLY A 38 -3.35 -17.43 8.35
CA GLY A 38 -3.69 -18.28 9.50
C GLY A 38 -2.94 -17.83 10.76
N ASP A 39 -3.46 -18.20 11.93
CA ASP A 39 -2.94 -17.79 13.25
C ASP A 39 -2.00 -18.82 13.91
N GLY A 40 -1.38 -19.69 13.13
CA GLY A 40 -0.42 -20.69 13.60
C GLY A 40 0.87 -20.06 14.17
N GLY A 41 1.59 -20.84 14.99
CA GLY A 41 2.81 -20.37 15.64
C GLY A 41 3.90 -19.94 14.69
N ARG A 42 4.06 -20.62 13.56
CA ARG A 42 4.99 -20.24 12.50
C ARG A 42 4.68 -18.86 11.92
N GLN A 43 3.42 -18.53 11.73
CA GLN A 43 3.00 -17.24 11.20
C GLN A 43 3.32 -16.09 12.18
N ALA A 44 3.26 -16.33 13.49
CA ALA A 44 3.67 -15.35 14.49
C ALA A 44 5.18 -15.04 14.42
N GLU A 45 6.02 -16.07 14.24
CA GLU A 45 7.48 -15.89 14.02
C GLU A 45 7.77 -15.16 12.70
N GLU A 46 7.01 -15.44 11.65
CA GLU A 46 7.11 -14.75 10.36
C GLU A 46 6.78 -13.25 10.49
N VAL A 47 5.91 -12.85 11.42
CA VAL A 47 5.61 -11.44 11.71
C VAL A 47 6.82 -10.75 12.33
N GLU A 48 7.52 -11.36 13.31
CA GLU A 48 8.73 -10.82 13.90
C GLU A 48 9.80 -10.60 12.82
N GLY A 49 10.09 -11.62 12.02
CA GLY A 49 11.05 -11.49 10.90
C GLY A 49 10.62 -10.45 9.85
N ALA A 50 9.31 -10.20 9.67
CA ALA A 50 8.83 -9.13 8.82
C ALA A 50 9.08 -7.75 9.45
N LEU A 51 8.90 -7.60 10.76
CA LEU A 51 9.20 -6.36 11.50
C LEU A 51 10.69 -6.05 11.46
N ASP A 52 11.57 -7.06 11.58
CA ASP A 52 13.02 -6.90 11.42
C ASP A 52 13.38 -6.34 10.05
N ARG A 53 12.82 -6.90 8.98
CA ARG A 53 13.04 -6.40 7.62
C ARG A 53 12.53 -4.97 7.44
N LEU A 54 11.37 -4.63 7.97
CA LEU A 54 10.83 -3.28 7.91
C LEU A 54 11.70 -2.28 8.67
N LYS A 55 12.20 -2.67 9.85
CA LYS A 55 13.13 -1.85 10.64
C LYS A 55 14.47 -1.68 9.95
N GLY A 56 14.99 -2.72 9.33
CA GLY A 56 16.27 -2.72 8.61
C GLY A 56 16.22 -2.01 7.25
N THR A 57 15.01 -1.74 6.71
CA THR A 57 14.86 -1.04 5.43
C THR A 57 14.88 0.47 5.66
N THR A 58 15.90 1.16 5.14
CA THR A 58 16.02 2.62 5.26
C THR A 58 15.44 3.33 4.04
N ILE A 59 14.53 4.28 4.30
CA ILE A 59 14.07 5.25 3.31
C ILE A 59 14.86 6.53 3.50
N LYS A 60 15.49 7.01 2.43
CA LYS A 60 16.19 8.28 2.39
C LYS A 60 15.36 9.30 1.64
N ASN A 61 14.89 10.31 2.34
CA ASN A 61 14.15 11.44 1.76
C ASN A 61 15.14 12.60 1.55
N VAL A 62 15.26 13.04 0.33
CA VAL A 62 16.15 14.14 -0.04
C VAL A 62 15.30 15.29 -0.53
N ARG A 63 15.37 16.44 0.14
CA ARG A 63 14.70 17.68 -0.25
C ARG A 63 15.73 18.72 -0.63
N GLU A 64 15.60 19.33 -1.80
CA GLU A 64 16.40 20.46 -2.24
C GLU A 64 15.53 21.70 -2.26
N ARG A 65 15.97 22.75 -1.58
CA ARG A 65 15.28 24.04 -1.52
C ARG A 65 16.26 25.16 -1.82
N PRO A 66 15.85 26.23 -2.56
CA PRO A 66 16.65 27.44 -2.62
C PRO A 66 16.87 28.00 -1.21
N SER A 67 18.06 28.51 -0.94
CA SER A 67 18.30 29.27 0.28
C SER A 67 17.45 30.53 0.32
N PRO A 68 17.16 31.13 1.50
CA PRO A 68 16.35 32.35 1.61
C PRO A 68 16.86 33.51 0.74
N ASN A 69 18.14 33.53 0.44
CA ASN A 69 18.80 34.54 -0.41
C ASN A 69 18.93 34.12 -1.89
N GLY A 70 18.41 32.93 -2.26
CA GLY A 70 18.45 32.43 -3.66
C GLY A 70 19.84 32.04 -4.20
N GLN A 71 20.92 32.22 -3.42
CA GLN A 71 22.30 32.03 -3.87
C GLN A 71 22.84 30.59 -3.75
N ARG A 72 22.14 29.72 -3.02
CA ARG A 72 22.57 28.34 -2.78
C ARG A 72 21.39 27.40 -2.74
N ILE A 73 21.60 26.15 -3.12
CA ILE A 73 20.63 25.08 -2.89
C ILE A 73 20.94 24.44 -1.54
N MET A 74 19.98 24.47 -0.63
CA MET A 74 20.03 23.76 0.62
C MET A 74 19.53 22.33 0.39
N ARG A 75 20.33 21.36 0.76
CA ARG A 75 19.99 19.94 0.71
C ARG A 75 19.73 19.43 2.10
N GLU A 76 18.48 19.04 2.35
CA GLU A 76 18.04 18.37 3.56
C GLU A 76 17.93 16.85 3.30
N VAL A 77 18.55 16.05 4.13
CA VAL A 77 18.51 14.58 4.01
C VAL A 77 17.96 14.02 5.30
N GLU A 78 16.81 13.35 5.21
CA GLU A 78 16.21 12.60 6.31
C GLU A 78 16.26 11.11 5.95
N ALA A 79 16.73 10.27 6.88
CA ALA A 79 16.81 8.83 6.70
C ALA A 79 16.13 8.14 7.87
N GLU A 80 15.10 7.36 7.61
CA GLU A 80 14.34 6.63 8.64
C GLU A 80 13.89 5.27 8.09
N GLY A 81 13.66 4.29 8.97
CA GLY A 81 13.14 2.99 8.58
C GLY A 81 11.69 3.04 8.07
N LEU A 82 11.21 1.96 7.50
CA LEU A 82 9.77 1.78 7.22
C LEU A 82 8.93 1.71 8.49
N ILE A 83 9.55 1.33 9.60
CA ILE A 83 9.10 1.55 10.98
C ILE A 83 10.26 2.13 11.77
N SER A 84 9.98 3.02 12.74
CA SER A 84 11.03 3.61 13.58
C SER A 84 11.59 2.59 14.57
N SER A 85 10.69 1.88 15.24
CA SER A 85 11.04 0.83 16.19
C SER A 85 9.90 -0.17 16.34
N TYR A 86 10.21 -1.33 16.90
CA TYR A 86 9.20 -2.23 17.43
C TYR A 86 9.74 -2.90 18.71
N LYS A 87 8.84 -3.37 19.55
CA LYS A 87 9.16 -4.23 20.69
C LYS A 87 8.05 -5.24 20.92
N VAL A 88 8.43 -6.41 21.43
CA VAL A 88 7.48 -7.41 21.93
C VAL A 88 7.02 -6.97 23.32
N VAL A 89 5.71 -6.79 23.52
CA VAL A 89 5.14 -6.34 24.79
C VAL A 89 4.54 -7.47 25.61
N SER A 90 4.20 -8.58 24.97
CA SER A 90 3.75 -9.79 25.66
C SER A 90 4.09 -11.05 24.88
N ARG A 91 4.26 -12.16 25.59
CA ARG A 91 4.40 -13.50 25.02
C ARG A 91 3.35 -14.41 25.62
N THR A 92 2.94 -15.44 24.86
CA THR A 92 2.10 -16.52 25.39
C THR A 92 2.92 -17.43 26.30
N ASP A 93 2.25 -18.29 27.10
CA ASP A 93 2.90 -19.26 27.98
C ASP A 93 3.86 -20.20 27.23
N ASN A 94 3.64 -20.41 25.94
CA ASN A 94 4.51 -21.17 25.04
C ASN A 94 5.65 -20.35 24.42
N GLY A 95 5.92 -19.14 24.92
CA GLY A 95 6.99 -18.26 24.44
C GLY A 95 6.71 -17.56 23.11
N LYS A 96 5.53 -17.74 22.49
CA LYS A 96 5.15 -17.10 21.24
C LYS A 96 4.77 -15.63 21.46
N ILE A 97 5.06 -14.79 20.47
CA ILE A 97 4.67 -13.38 20.51
C ILE A 97 3.14 -13.28 20.44
N ALA A 98 2.54 -12.60 21.41
CA ALA A 98 1.11 -12.34 21.45
C ALA A 98 0.77 -10.92 21.03
N ALA A 99 1.55 -9.93 21.47
CA ALA A 99 1.37 -8.52 21.12
C ALA A 99 2.70 -7.84 20.85
N VAL A 100 2.66 -6.81 20.01
CA VAL A 100 3.82 -5.97 19.67
C VAL A 100 3.45 -4.52 19.78
N GLU A 101 4.44 -3.69 20.04
CA GLU A 101 4.34 -2.25 19.90
C GLU A 101 5.18 -1.85 18.69
N ILE A 102 4.59 -1.13 17.74
CA ILE A 102 5.24 -0.67 16.50
C ILE A 102 5.17 0.84 16.45
N GLU A 103 6.30 1.49 16.31
CA GLU A 103 6.36 2.93 16.17
C GLU A 103 6.47 3.32 14.69
N ALA A 104 5.52 4.15 14.24
CA ALA A 104 5.52 4.70 12.90
C ALA A 104 6.67 5.70 12.71
N PRO A 105 7.32 5.73 11.53
CA PRO A 105 8.30 6.75 11.22
C PRO A 105 7.66 8.14 11.19
N ARG A 106 8.47 9.18 11.46
CA ARG A 106 7.97 10.57 11.54
C ARG A 106 7.33 11.01 10.25
N TRP A 107 7.98 10.75 9.12
CA TRP A 107 7.49 11.13 7.79
C TRP A 107 6.09 10.55 7.50
N LEU A 108 5.83 9.28 7.87
CA LEU A 108 4.54 8.64 7.67
C LEU A 108 3.46 9.22 8.59
N HIS A 109 3.81 9.44 9.86
CA HIS A 109 2.89 10.03 10.83
C HIS A 109 2.50 11.45 10.43
N GLN A 110 3.46 12.29 10.03
CA GLN A 110 3.22 13.66 9.55
C GLN A 110 2.35 13.66 8.29
N GLU A 111 2.63 12.78 7.32
CA GLU A 111 1.81 12.64 6.12
C GLU A 111 0.34 12.37 6.44
N ILE A 112 0.06 11.45 7.38
CA ILE A 112 -1.31 11.10 7.76
C ILE A 112 -1.97 12.20 8.61
N THR A 113 -1.23 12.84 9.52
CA THR A 113 -1.82 13.71 10.55
C THR A 113 -1.79 15.20 10.20
N GLU A 114 -0.87 15.63 9.35
CA GLU A 114 -0.65 17.04 9.00
C GLU A 114 -0.94 17.32 7.52
N GLY A 115 -0.90 16.29 6.67
CA GLY A 115 -1.24 16.41 5.26
C GLY A 115 -2.69 16.85 5.06
N LYS A 116 -2.91 17.92 4.26
CA LYS A 116 -4.25 18.37 3.87
C LYS A 116 -4.98 17.29 3.05
N ARG A 117 -4.25 16.55 2.23
CA ARG A 117 -4.70 15.39 1.45
C ARG A 117 -3.61 14.31 1.55
N PRO A 118 -3.67 13.44 2.56
CA PRO A 118 -2.64 12.41 2.74
C PRO A 118 -2.54 11.54 1.48
N GLU A 119 -1.33 11.39 0.95
CA GLU A 119 -1.06 10.49 -0.19
C GLU A 119 -1.01 9.01 0.26
N VAL A 120 -2.05 8.60 0.98
CA VAL A 120 -2.20 7.24 1.50
C VAL A 120 -3.23 6.50 0.69
N LEU A 121 -2.83 5.38 0.10
CA LEU A 121 -3.72 4.51 -0.66
C LEU A 121 -4.35 3.47 0.27
N THR A 122 -5.65 3.61 0.52
CA THR A 122 -6.43 2.57 1.21
C THR A 122 -6.65 1.39 0.26
N VAL A 123 -6.31 0.20 0.69
CA VAL A 123 -6.46 -1.04 -0.10
C VAL A 123 -7.57 -1.92 0.47
N HIS A 124 -8.22 -2.71 -0.40
CA HIS A 124 -9.18 -3.72 0.04
C HIS A 124 -8.53 -4.77 0.94
N PRO A 125 -9.22 -5.33 1.94
CA PRO A 125 -8.66 -6.37 2.80
C PRO A 125 -8.08 -7.56 2.04
N ASP A 126 -8.69 -7.95 0.93
CA ASP A 126 -8.24 -9.07 0.09
C ASP A 126 -7.04 -8.72 -0.82
N TYR A 127 -6.52 -7.49 -0.76
CA TYR A 127 -5.27 -7.11 -1.44
C TYR A 127 -4.12 -8.06 -1.13
N PHE A 128 -4.06 -8.58 0.09
CA PHE A 128 -3.00 -9.49 0.53
C PHE A 128 -3.14 -10.90 -0.07
N LEU A 129 -4.30 -11.25 -0.63
CA LEU A 129 -4.56 -12.50 -1.34
C LEU A 129 -4.18 -12.43 -2.82
N ILE A 130 -4.01 -11.22 -3.36
CA ILE A 130 -3.68 -11.07 -4.79
C ILE A 130 -2.32 -11.69 -5.09
N GLU A 131 -2.31 -12.63 -6.01
CA GLU A 131 -1.10 -13.21 -6.58
C GLU A 131 -1.26 -13.28 -8.12
N PRO A 132 -0.22 -13.10 -8.87
CA PRO A 132 1.17 -12.77 -8.57
C PRO A 132 1.40 -11.28 -8.26
N GLY A 133 2.66 -10.87 -8.02
CA GLY A 133 3.03 -9.48 -7.71
C GLY A 133 2.58 -8.42 -8.73
N ILE A 134 2.43 -8.80 -10.02
CA ILE A 134 1.84 -7.95 -11.05
C ILE A 134 0.37 -7.61 -10.71
N GLY A 135 -0.40 -8.54 -10.14
CA GLY A 135 -1.78 -8.29 -9.71
C GLY A 135 -1.84 -7.21 -8.63
N ARG A 136 -0.94 -7.25 -7.64
CA ARG A 136 -0.85 -6.20 -6.60
C ARG A 136 -0.44 -4.86 -7.18
N PHE A 137 0.45 -4.85 -8.16
CA PHE A 137 0.85 -3.63 -8.86
C PHE A 137 -0.35 -3.03 -9.61
N ILE A 138 -1.05 -3.83 -10.44
CA ILE A 138 -2.22 -3.37 -11.22
C ILE A 138 -3.35 -2.91 -10.30
N TYR A 139 -3.63 -3.64 -9.20
CA TYR A 139 -4.63 -3.21 -8.22
C TYR A 139 -4.32 -1.81 -7.67
N ARG A 140 -3.07 -1.54 -7.28
CA ARG A 140 -2.67 -0.21 -6.78
C ARG A 140 -2.80 0.87 -7.85
N GLN A 141 -2.48 0.57 -9.11
CA GLN A 141 -2.66 1.51 -10.22
C GLN A 141 -4.15 1.79 -10.46
N ALA A 142 -5.01 0.77 -10.48
CA ALA A 142 -6.45 0.91 -10.58
C ALA A 142 -7.01 1.76 -9.44
N ARG A 143 -6.63 1.45 -8.19
CA ARG A 143 -7.08 2.18 -7.00
C ARG A 143 -6.70 3.66 -7.03
N ARG A 144 -5.50 3.98 -7.53
CA ARG A 144 -5.00 5.36 -7.63
C ARG A 144 -5.62 6.12 -8.80
N ALA A 145 -5.74 5.49 -9.97
CA ALA A 145 -6.13 6.16 -11.22
C ALA A 145 -7.63 6.12 -11.48
N ALA A 146 -8.28 4.97 -11.29
CA ALA A 146 -9.71 4.80 -11.52
C ALA A 146 -10.55 5.20 -10.29
N GLY A 147 -10.05 4.91 -9.09
CA GLY A 147 -10.82 5.17 -7.87
C GLY A 147 -12.16 4.44 -7.87
N LYS A 148 -13.27 5.18 -7.98
CA LYS A 148 -14.63 4.64 -8.10
C LYS A 148 -15.15 4.59 -9.56
N ASN A 149 -14.34 5.02 -10.52
CA ASN A 149 -14.69 5.15 -11.93
C ASN A 149 -13.89 4.15 -12.79
N GLN A 150 -13.36 4.65 -13.89
CA GLN A 150 -12.54 3.92 -14.86
C GLN A 150 -11.23 4.64 -15.13
N ALA A 151 -10.18 3.89 -15.45
CA ALA A 151 -8.92 4.41 -15.95
C ALA A 151 -8.38 3.51 -17.05
N VAL A 152 -7.67 4.12 -18.01
CA VAL A 152 -7.08 3.43 -19.15
C VAL A 152 -5.59 3.73 -19.22
N TRP A 153 -4.77 2.69 -19.35
CA TRP A 153 -3.31 2.80 -19.40
C TRP A 153 -2.72 1.89 -20.48
N ALA A 154 -1.74 2.40 -21.23
CA ALA A 154 -0.98 1.57 -22.16
C ALA A 154 -0.17 0.49 -21.43
N PHE A 155 -0.12 -0.72 -21.99
CA PHE A 155 0.68 -1.83 -21.44
C PHE A 155 2.16 -1.46 -21.31
N GLN A 156 2.69 -0.73 -22.29
CA GLN A 156 4.06 -0.21 -22.26
C GLN A 156 4.31 0.66 -21.01
N THR A 157 3.41 1.61 -20.74
CA THR A 157 3.51 2.52 -19.59
C THR A 157 3.41 1.75 -18.26
N LEU A 158 2.52 0.75 -18.20
CA LEU A 158 2.42 -0.11 -17.01
C LEU A 158 3.70 -0.93 -16.80
N TYR A 159 4.28 -1.47 -17.86
CA TYR A 159 5.56 -2.18 -17.79
C TYR A 159 6.68 -1.29 -17.23
N GLU A 160 6.87 -0.09 -17.78
CA GLU A 160 7.88 0.87 -17.34
C GLU A 160 7.73 1.26 -15.86
N ARG A 161 6.50 1.40 -15.39
CA ARG A 161 6.19 1.76 -13.99
C ARG A 161 6.21 0.58 -13.03
N SER A 162 6.14 -0.64 -13.54
CA SER A 162 6.07 -1.85 -12.70
C SER A 162 7.37 -2.18 -11.98
N GLY A 163 8.51 -1.68 -12.47
CA GLY A 163 9.83 -2.10 -12.02
C GLY A 163 10.14 -3.56 -12.36
N SER A 164 9.43 -4.16 -13.33
CA SER A 164 9.64 -5.55 -13.74
C SER A 164 11.04 -5.74 -14.32
N ALA A 165 11.78 -6.68 -13.79
CA ALA A 165 13.08 -7.09 -14.33
C ALA A 165 12.96 -7.98 -15.61
N GLY A 166 11.75 -8.43 -15.95
CA GLY A 166 11.49 -9.24 -17.14
C GLY A 166 11.30 -8.38 -18.40
N THR A 167 11.15 -9.01 -19.56
CA THR A 167 10.85 -8.32 -20.82
C THR A 167 9.41 -7.85 -20.89
N LEU A 168 9.13 -6.83 -21.72
CA LEU A 168 7.77 -6.38 -22.03
C LEU A 168 6.88 -7.53 -22.49
N LYS A 169 7.41 -8.44 -23.32
CA LYS A 169 6.67 -9.63 -23.79
C LYS A 169 6.20 -10.50 -22.64
N LYS A 170 7.07 -10.77 -21.66
CA LYS A 170 6.73 -11.56 -20.48
C LYS A 170 5.72 -10.83 -19.58
N PHE A 171 5.90 -9.52 -19.40
CA PHE A 171 4.95 -8.69 -18.66
C PHE A 171 3.56 -8.71 -19.30
N THR A 172 3.47 -8.44 -20.62
CA THR A 172 2.21 -8.47 -21.39
C THR A 172 1.53 -9.84 -21.29
N PHE A 173 2.26 -10.93 -21.41
CA PHE A 173 1.71 -12.28 -21.26
C PHE A 173 1.10 -12.49 -19.86
N THR A 174 1.80 -12.04 -18.80
CA THR A 174 1.30 -12.20 -17.43
C THR A 174 0.11 -11.26 -17.17
N LEU A 175 0.13 -10.06 -17.75
CA LEU A 175 -0.99 -9.12 -17.64
C LEU A 175 -2.26 -9.66 -18.32
N ARG A 176 -2.13 -10.27 -19.51
CA ARG A 176 -3.27 -10.92 -20.20
C ARG A 176 -3.86 -12.06 -19.39
N LYS A 177 -3.02 -12.87 -18.73
CA LYS A 177 -3.52 -13.89 -17.79
C LYS A 177 -4.31 -13.28 -16.62
N LEU A 178 -3.85 -12.15 -16.09
CA LEU A 178 -4.57 -11.44 -15.04
C LEU A 178 -5.92 -10.91 -15.53
N ILE A 179 -5.98 -10.42 -16.76
CA ILE A 179 -7.23 -9.97 -17.41
C ILE A 179 -8.18 -11.16 -17.62
N GLU A 180 -7.67 -12.31 -18.06
CA GLU A 180 -8.44 -13.53 -18.27
C GLU A 180 -9.08 -14.05 -16.96
N ILE A 181 -8.29 -14.12 -15.88
CA ILE A 181 -8.76 -14.54 -14.55
C ILE A 181 -9.73 -13.51 -13.96
N ASN A 182 -9.42 -12.23 -14.07
CA ASN A 182 -10.24 -11.09 -13.69
C ASN A 182 -10.79 -11.12 -12.25
N ASP A 183 -9.96 -11.54 -11.29
CA ASP A 183 -10.32 -11.76 -9.89
C ASP A 183 -9.87 -10.64 -8.95
N LEU A 184 -9.38 -9.50 -9.47
CA LEU A 184 -8.98 -8.39 -8.63
C LEU A 184 -10.14 -7.86 -7.80
N PRO A 185 -9.95 -7.64 -6.48
CA PRO A 185 -10.95 -6.97 -5.66
C PRO A 185 -11.30 -5.60 -6.23
N GLU A 186 -12.56 -5.23 -6.20
CA GLU A 186 -13.10 -3.93 -6.62
C GLU A 186 -12.94 -3.57 -8.10
N TYR A 187 -12.06 -4.23 -8.88
CA TYR A 187 -11.77 -3.82 -10.27
C TYR A 187 -11.98 -4.94 -11.28
N HIS A 188 -12.62 -4.58 -12.36
CA HIS A 188 -12.72 -5.36 -13.58
C HIS A 188 -11.64 -4.89 -14.55
N LEU A 189 -11.01 -5.83 -15.24
CA LEU A 189 -9.93 -5.57 -16.19
C LEU A 189 -10.34 -6.00 -17.59
N GLU A 190 -10.05 -5.16 -18.59
CA GLU A 190 -10.27 -5.46 -19.99
C GLU A 190 -9.07 -4.98 -20.82
N GLU A 191 -8.76 -5.70 -21.90
CA GLU A 191 -7.81 -5.26 -22.92
C GLU A 191 -8.56 -4.53 -24.02
N ASP A 192 -8.07 -3.34 -24.38
CA ASP A 192 -8.56 -2.55 -25.51
C ASP A 192 -7.41 -2.26 -26.49
N GLN A 193 -7.74 -1.84 -27.70
CA GLN A 193 -6.77 -1.52 -28.75
C GLN A 193 -6.60 0.00 -28.88
N GLY A 194 -5.41 0.50 -28.57
CA GLY A 194 -5.04 1.88 -28.80
C GLY A 194 -4.25 2.05 -30.10
N GLN A 195 -4.04 3.29 -30.51
CA GLN A 195 -3.26 3.63 -31.71
C GLN A 195 -1.80 3.13 -31.63
N ASN A 196 -1.22 3.11 -30.42
CA ASN A 196 0.18 2.76 -30.17
C ASN A 196 0.34 1.42 -29.43
N GLY A 197 -0.63 0.53 -29.52
CA GLY A 197 -0.60 -0.77 -28.90
C GLY A 197 -1.70 -1.03 -27.88
N PRO A 198 -1.65 -2.16 -27.15
CA PRO A 198 -2.71 -2.58 -26.25
C PRO A 198 -2.81 -1.67 -25.03
N LEU A 199 -4.06 -1.45 -24.62
CA LEU A 199 -4.45 -0.68 -23.45
C LEU A 199 -5.09 -1.61 -22.41
N LEU A 200 -4.84 -1.31 -21.12
CA LEU A 200 -5.56 -1.89 -20.00
C LEU A 200 -6.64 -0.91 -19.55
N VAL A 201 -7.87 -1.34 -19.62
CA VAL A 201 -9.03 -0.66 -19.02
C VAL A 201 -9.24 -1.26 -17.63
N MET A 202 -9.28 -0.41 -16.62
CA MET A 202 -9.49 -0.78 -15.22
C MET A 202 -10.75 -0.09 -14.72
N THR A 203 -11.83 -0.84 -14.54
CA THR A 203 -13.14 -0.29 -14.18
C THR A 203 -13.53 -0.73 -12.77
N ASN A 204 -13.97 0.20 -11.93
CA ASN A 204 -14.50 -0.16 -10.62
C ASN A 204 -15.79 -0.97 -10.80
N ARG A 205 -15.90 -2.14 -10.12
CA ARG A 205 -17.05 -3.05 -10.29
C ARG A 205 -18.37 -2.44 -9.84
N THR A 206 -18.36 -1.52 -8.87
CA THR A 206 -19.55 -0.80 -8.44
C THR A 206 -20.04 0.16 -9.52
N TRP A 207 -19.10 0.78 -10.26
CA TRP A 207 -19.45 1.66 -11.40
C TRP A 207 -20.14 0.88 -12.54
N LEU A 208 -19.64 -0.33 -12.85
CA LEU A 208 -20.26 -1.21 -13.86
C LEU A 208 -21.72 -1.57 -13.53
N THR A 209 -22.06 -1.67 -12.25
CA THR A 209 -23.43 -2.02 -11.83
C THR A 209 -24.38 -0.81 -11.82
N THR A 210 -23.85 0.42 -11.75
CA THR A 210 -24.66 1.65 -11.71
C THR A 210 -24.91 2.24 -13.10
N ASP A 211 -23.97 2.12 -14.04
CA ASP A 211 -24.08 2.64 -15.41
C ASP A 211 -24.62 1.61 -16.44
N GLY A 212 -24.71 0.33 -16.06
CA GLY A 212 -25.24 -0.74 -16.92
C GLY A 212 -26.79 -0.80 -17.02
N GLY A 213 -27.48 0.21 -16.52
CA GLY A 213 -28.95 0.30 -16.45
C GLY A 213 -29.58 1.45 -17.26
N SER A 214 -28.91 1.94 -18.31
CA SER A 214 -29.50 2.96 -19.22
C SER A 214 -29.40 2.52 -20.66
#